data_1d2c7a25454b96a76ba12926e67840d4
#
_entry.id   1d2c7a25454b96a76ba12926e67840d4
#
_cell.length_a   1.000
_cell.length_b   1.000
_cell.length_c   1.000
_cell.angle_alpha   90.00
_cell.angle_beta   90.00
_cell.angle_gamma   90.00
#
_symmetry.space_group_name_H-M   'P 1'
#
loop_
_entity.id
_entity.type
_entity.pdbx_description
1 polymer ?
#
loop_
_entity_poly.entity_id
_entity_poly.type
_entity_poly.pdbx_seq_one_letter_code
_entity_poly.pdbx_strand_id
1 'polypeptide(L)'
;MRKFAAALNRHKLLASCTLLALVAVFAGLWGLAGEFANVAVAPTRIGSIPATIFRPQLMPGAGQQARPVVVIAHGFAGSQQLMQPIALTLARNGYIAVTFDFAGHGRNTEAMPGGVADLSRSTQALLAVIGQVVAFARALPGADSRLALVGHSMASDLVVAYAMTDPSVAATGALSLFGRDVTADSPKNLLVIDGAWEPSMLTGAGYRIVGMAASGAAL
;
A
#
# COMPACT_ATOMS: atom_id res chain seq x y z
N MET A 1 57.94 -5.20 20.89
CA MET A 1 57.44 -3.96 20.30
C MET A 1 56.48 -4.19 19.09
N ARG A 2 56.80 -5.01 18.07
CA ARG A 2 55.93 -5.23 16.90
C ARG A 2 54.54 -5.79 17.24
N LYS A 3 54.38 -6.75 18.18
CA LYS A 3 53.09 -7.32 18.59
C LYS A 3 52.21 -6.28 19.28
N PHE A 4 52.77 -5.38 20.07
CA PHE A 4 52.03 -4.32 20.76
C PHE A 4 51.50 -3.25 19.76
N ALA A 5 52.32 -2.86 18.79
CA ALA A 5 51.91 -1.93 17.73
C ALA A 5 50.77 -2.56 16.85
N ALA A 6 50.85 -3.84 16.54
CA ALA A 6 49.82 -4.55 15.78
C ALA A 6 48.51 -4.63 16.54
N ALA A 7 48.55 -4.88 17.87
CA ALA A 7 47.36 -4.88 18.73
C ALA A 7 46.70 -3.50 18.79
N LEU A 8 47.49 -2.45 18.98
CA LEU A 8 47.01 -1.07 19.02
C LEU A 8 46.36 -0.64 17.70
N ASN A 9 46.95 -1.01 16.55
CA ASN A 9 46.36 -0.74 15.23
C ASN A 9 45.07 -1.50 15.01
N ARG A 10 44.97 -2.74 15.48
CA ARG A 10 43.72 -3.52 15.42
C ARG A 10 42.59 -2.87 16.24
N HIS A 11 42.89 -2.38 17.44
CA HIS A 11 41.90 -1.66 18.28
C HIS A 11 41.46 -0.35 17.61
N LYS A 12 42.37 0.40 17.05
CA LYS A 12 42.04 1.62 16.28
C LYS A 12 41.17 1.33 15.09
N LEU A 13 41.49 0.28 14.32
CA LEU A 13 40.70 -0.15 13.18
C LEU A 13 39.29 -0.57 13.62
N LEU A 14 39.16 -1.38 14.65
CA LEU A 14 37.86 -1.81 15.21
C LEU A 14 37.05 -0.60 15.67
N ALA A 15 37.66 0.34 16.41
CA ALA A 15 36.99 1.55 16.86
C ALA A 15 36.51 2.42 15.68
N SER A 16 37.33 2.56 14.64
CA SER A 16 36.93 3.29 13.44
C SER A 16 35.79 2.62 12.69
N CYS A 17 35.83 1.28 12.52
CA CYS A 17 34.75 0.53 11.88
C CYS A 17 33.45 0.63 12.70
N THR A 18 33.54 0.53 14.03
CA THR A 18 32.37 0.70 14.91
C THR A 18 31.76 2.09 14.78
N LEU A 19 32.61 3.12 14.79
CA LEU A 19 32.14 4.50 14.63
C LEU A 19 31.45 4.71 13.27
N LEU A 20 32.03 4.22 12.19
CA LEU A 20 31.43 4.29 10.84
C LEU A 20 30.09 3.55 10.79
N ALA A 21 30.00 2.37 11.39
CA ALA A 21 28.75 1.63 11.48
C ALA A 21 27.67 2.40 12.24
N LEU A 22 28.04 3.00 13.39
CA LEU A 22 27.11 3.83 14.17
C LEU A 22 26.64 5.05 13.35
N VAL A 23 27.56 5.75 12.68
CA VAL A 23 27.21 6.89 11.83
C VAL A 23 26.24 6.45 10.72
N ALA A 24 26.49 5.33 10.07
CA ALA A 24 25.60 4.78 9.03
C ALA A 24 24.20 4.45 9.60
N VAL A 25 24.14 3.83 10.78
CA VAL A 25 22.87 3.54 11.46
C VAL A 25 22.11 4.82 11.79
N PHE A 26 22.80 5.82 12.39
CA PHE A 26 22.16 7.11 12.71
C PHE A 26 21.69 7.85 11.45
N ALA A 27 22.48 7.87 10.39
CA ALA A 27 22.08 8.47 9.12
C ALA A 27 20.86 7.75 8.52
N GLY A 28 20.82 6.41 8.59
CA GLY A 28 19.68 5.62 8.15
C GLY A 28 18.42 5.91 8.97
N LEU A 29 18.55 5.97 10.29
CA LEU A 29 17.43 6.32 11.19
C LEU A 29 16.92 7.75 10.95
N TRP A 30 17.84 8.69 10.72
CA TRP A 30 17.49 10.07 10.39
C TRP A 30 16.73 10.16 9.06
N GLY A 31 17.22 9.46 8.02
CA GLY A 31 16.54 9.35 6.73
C GLY A 31 15.12 8.75 6.88
N LEU A 32 15.02 7.66 7.64
CA LEU A 32 13.73 7.01 7.92
C LEU A 32 12.77 7.93 8.68
N ALA A 33 13.26 8.68 9.68
CA ALA A 33 12.45 9.66 10.39
C ALA A 33 11.92 10.76 9.44
N GLY A 34 12.73 11.16 8.46
CA GLY A 34 12.36 12.11 7.41
C GLY A 34 11.19 11.62 6.55
N GLU A 35 11.02 10.28 6.38
CA GLU A 35 9.91 9.70 5.65
C GLU A 35 8.54 9.97 6.32
N PHE A 36 8.52 10.14 7.63
CA PHE A 36 7.33 10.47 8.40
C PHE A 36 7.12 11.97 8.60
N ALA A 37 8.05 12.81 8.12
CA ALA A 37 7.91 14.25 8.27
C ALA A 37 6.64 14.75 7.59
N ASN A 38 5.88 15.62 8.29
CA ASN A 38 4.64 16.22 7.84
C ASN A 38 3.50 15.20 7.55
N VAL A 39 3.59 13.98 8.06
CA VAL A 39 2.53 12.98 8.00
C VAL A 39 2.12 12.57 9.41
N ALA A 40 0.84 12.72 9.72
CA ALA A 40 0.23 12.15 10.91
C ALA A 40 -0.15 10.69 10.64
N VAL A 41 0.36 9.77 11.45
CA VAL A 41 0.10 8.33 11.34
C VAL A 41 -0.71 7.89 12.55
N ALA A 42 -1.90 7.33 12.32
CA ALA A 42 -2.83 6.91 13.36
C ALA A 42 -3.23 5.44 13.18
N PRO A 43 -2.64 4.52 13.95
CA PRO A 43 -3.15 3.16 14.01
C PRO A 43 -4.60 3.14 14.52
N THR A 44 -5.43 2.30 13.92
CA THR A 44 -6.85 2.18 14.25
C THR A 44 -7.36 0.75 14.03
N ARG A 45 -8.64 0.52 14.29
CA ARG A 45 -9.34 -0.72 13.95
C ARG A 45 -10.70 -0.38 13.32
N ILE A 46 -11.08 -1.19 12.34
CA ILE A 46 -12.38 -1.13 11.68
C ILE A 46 -13.10 -2.44 12.05
N GLY A 47 -13.87 -2.42 13.14
CA GLY A 47 -14.30 -3.67 13.78
C GLY A 47 -13.10 -4.51 14.23
N SER A 48 -12.96 -5.73 13.71
CA SER A 48 -11.80 -6.61 13.96
C SER A 48 -10.58 -6.29 13.08
N ILE A 49 -10.73 -5.50 12.01
CA ILE A 49 -9.69 -5.25 10.99
C ILE A 49 -8.67 -4.24 11.52
N PRO A 50 -7.40 -4.61 11.71
CA PRO A 50 -6.34 -3.66 12.00
C PRO A 50 -6.10 -2.75 10.79
N ALA A 51 -6.02 -1.44 11.02
CA ALA A 51 -5.80 -0.46 9.97
C ALA A 51 -4.88 0.67 10.44
N THR A 52 -4.37 1.45 9.52
CA THR A 52 -3.58 2.65 9.80
C THR A 52 -4.00 3.77 8.85
N ILE A 53 -4.23 4.95 9.42
CA ILE A 53 -4.57 6.15 8.67
C ILE A 53 -3.33 7.03 8.57
N PHE A 54 -3.00 7.48 7.37
CA PHE A 54 -1.93 8.43 7.08
C PHE A 54 -2.57 9.71 6.56
N ARG A 55 -2.22 10.85 7.16
CA ARG A 55 -2.77 12.15 6.79
C ARG A 55 -1.66 13.18 6.66
N PRO A 56 -1.79 14.19 5.79
CA PRO A 56 -0.96 15.38 5.88
C PRO A 56 -1.07 15.97 7.27
N GLN A 57 0.05 16.28 7.88
CA GLN A 57 0.05 17.04 9.13
C GLN A 57 -0.42 18.46 8.85
N LEU A 58 -1.44 18.90 9.56
CA LEU A 58 -1.94 20.26 9.41
C LEU A 58 -0.95 21.24 10.06
N MET A 59 -0.57 22.27 9.33
CA MET A 59 0.16 23.39 9.89
C MET A 59 -0.75 24.17 10.85
N PRO A 60 -0.24 24.70 11.97
CA PRO A 60 -1.02 25.56 12.85
C PRO A 60 -1.68 26.71 12.06
N GLY A 61 -2.97 26.88 12.18
CA GLY A 61 -3.73 27.90 11.48
C GLY A 61 -4.20 27.57 10.06
N ALA A 62 -3.78 26.43 9.49
CA ALA A 62 -4.34 25.96 8.22
C ALA A 62 -5.75 25.40 8.47
N GLY A 63 -6.74 25.93 7.76
CA GLY A 63 -8.10 25.40 7.77
C GLY A 63 -8.13 23.94 7.33
N GLN A 64 -9.08 23.17 7.88
CA GLN A 64 -9.28 21.78 7.53
C GLN A 64 -9.84 21.67 6.11
N GLN A 65 -8.96 21.50 5.12
CA GLN A 65 -9.40 21.21 3.75
C GLN A 65 -9.85 19.76 3.63
N ALA A 66 -11.00 19.54 2.98
CA ALA A 66 -11.44 18.20 2.60
C ALA A 66 -10.47 17.61 1.55
N ARG A 67 -10.15 16.32 1.69
CA ARG A 67 -9.08 15.64 0.93
C ARG A 67 -9.58 14.35 0.34
N PRO A 68 -9.09 13.96 -0.86
CA PRO A 68 -9.38 12.65 -1.41
C PRO A 68 -8.82 11.55 -0.52
N VAL A 69 -9.53 10.41 -0.50
CA VAL A 69 -9.13 9.25 0.29
C VAL A 69 -8.65 8.14 -0.63
N VAL A 70 -7.58 7.46 -0.23
CA VAL A 70 -7.05 6.28 -0.92
C VAL A 70 -7.02 5.09 0.03
N VAL A 71 -7.73 4.04 -0.29
CA VAL A 71 -7.67 2.75 0.40
C VAL A 71 -6.62 1.88 -0.28
N ILE A 72 -5.69 1.34 0.49
CA ILE A 72 -4.53 0.59 -0.02
C ILE A 72 -4.54 -0.82 0.55
N ALA A 73 -4.66 -1.81 -0.31
CA ALA A 73 -4.76 -3.22 0.02
C ALA A 73 -3.49 -3.99 -0.35
N HIS A 74 -2.99 -4.81 0.58
CA HIS A 74 -1.79 -5.61 0.40
C HIS A 74 -2.05 -6.94 -0.31
N GLY A 75 -1.00 -7.55 -0.87
CA GLY A 75 -1.03 -8.86 -1.51
C GLY A 75 -1.03 -10.04 -0.52
N PHE A 76 -1.11 -11.27 -1.07
CA PHE A 76 -1.00 -12.51 -0.29
C PHE A 76 0.33 -12.57 0.47
N ALA A 77 0.31 -13.11 1.68
CA ALA A 77 1.44 -13.14 2.61
C ALA A 77 2.02 -11.75 2.95
N GLY A 78 1.32 -10.66 2.56
CA GLY A 78 1.68 -9.29 2.87
C GLY A 78 1.05 -8.77 4.15
N SER A 79 1.19 -7.48 4.35
CA SER A 79 0.57 -6.75 5.46
C SER A 79 0.45 -5.27 5.11
N GLN A 80 -0.31 -4.53 5.91
CA GLN A 80 -0.43 -3.07 5.77
C GLN A 80 0.94 -2.36 5.83
N GLN A 81 1.94 -2.93 6.51
CA GLN A 81 3.28 -2.35 6.62
C GLN A 81 4.01 -2.32 5.27
N LEU A 82 3.78 -3.31 4.39
CA LEU A 82 4.35 -3.30 3.04
C LEU A 82 3.80 -2.16 2.18
N MET A 83 2.59 -1.70 2.47
CA MET A 83 1.93 -0.62 1.75
C MET A 83 2.26 0.77 2.31
N GLN A 84 3.00 0.83 3.43
CA GLN A 84 3.34 2.07 4.10
C GLN A 84 4.09 3.10 3.23
N PRO A 85 5.07 2.73 2.39
CA PRO A 85 5.74 3.70 1.51
C PRO A 85 4.78 4.40 0.57
N ILE A 86 3.81 3.68 0.01
CA ILE A 86 2.77 4.25 -0.86
C ILE A 86 1.87 5.19 -0.05
N ALA A 87 1.44 4.75 1.14
CA ALA A 87 0.58 5.56 2.02
C ALA A 87 1.26 6.86 2.46
N LEU A 88 2.55 6.82 2.83
CA LEU A 88 3.34 8.00 3.18
C LEU A 88 3.47 8.97 1.99
N THR A 89 3.77 8.43 0.80
CA THR A 89 3.88 9.23 -0.43
C THR A 89 2.56 9.94 -0.73
N LEU A 90 1.44 9.24 -0.67
CA LEU A 90 0.12 9.82 -0.88
C LEU A 90 -0.21 10.88 0.17
N ALA A 91 0.05 10.61 1.44
CA ALA A 91 -0.21 11.57 2.51
C ALA A 91 0.61 12.85 2.36
N ARG A 92 1.88 12.76 1.97
CA ARG A 92 2.72 13.93 1.65
C ARG A 92 2.17 14.76 0.48
N ASN A 93 1.49 14.10 -0.45
CA ASN A 93 0.88 14.74 -1.61
C ASN A 93 -0.58 15.16 -1.38
N GLY A 94 -1.02 15.23 -0.13
CA GLY A 94 -2.30 15.83 0.22
C GLY A 94 -3.48 14.87 0.31
N TYR A 95 -3.28 13.57 0.17
CA TYR A 95 -4.33 12.55 0.30
C TYR A 95 -4.46 12.04 1.75
N ILE A 96 -5.62 11.52 2.10
CA ILE A 96 -5.77 10.64 3.26
C ILE A 96 -5.58 9.21 2.75
N ALA A 97 -4.59 8.48 3.27
CA ALA A 97 -4.38 7.09 2.90
C ALA A 97 -4.76 6.16 4.05
N VAL A 98 -5.41 5.05 3.73
CA VAL A 98 -5.81 4.02 4.70
C VAL A 98 -5.24 2.69 4.26
N THR A 99 -4.38 2.10 5.09
CA THR A 99 -3.89 0.73 4.92
C THR A 99 -4.55 -0.17 5.95
N PHE A 100 -4.67 -1.46 5.67
CA PHE A 100 -5.32 -2.41 6.57
C PHE A 100 -4.77 -3.82 6.37
N ASP A 101 -5.01 -4.71 7.34
CA ASP A 101 -4.63 -6.12 7.26
C ASP A 101 -5.87 -6.99 6.98
N PHE A 102 -5.83 -7.75 5.89
CA PHE A 102 -6.82 -8.79 5.63
C PHE A 102 -6.78 -9.88 6.71
N ALA A 103 -7.88 -10.63 6.87
CA ALA A 103 -7.95 -11.79 7.76
C ALA A 103 -6.81 -12.78 7.45
N GLY A 104 -6.16 -13.31 8.47
CA GLY A 104 -5.01 -14.21 8.38
C GLY A 104 -3.70 -13.55 7.97
N HIS A 105 -3.64 -12.21 7.91
CA HIS A 105 -2.44 -11.47 7.49
C HIS A 105 -2.06 -10.37 8.49
N GLY A 106 -0.78 -10.04 8.53
CA GLY A 106 -0.27 -8.94 9.35
C GLY A 106 -0.65 -9.07 10.83
N ARG A 107 -1.36 -8.08 11.35
CA ARG A 107 -1.86 -8.05 12.73
C ARG A 107 -3.31 -8.54 12.86
N ASN A 108 -3.92 -8.98 11.76
CA ASN A 108 -5.27 -9.52 11.79
C ASN A 108 -5.24 -11.01 12.14
N THR A 109 -5.66 -11.35 13.35
CA THR A 109 -5.67 -12.71 13.88
C THR A 109 -6.91 -13.51 13.49
N GLU A 110 -7.89 -12.89 12.82
CA GLU A 110 -9.06 -13.59 12.29
C GLU A 110 -8.62 -14.60 11.21
N ALA A 111 -9.21 -15.77 11.21
CA ALA A 111 -8.96 -16.75 10.17
C ALA A 111 -9.54 -16.28 8.83
N MET A 112 -8.77 -16.48 7.74
CA MET A 112 -9.28 -16.18 6.40
C MET A 112 -10.38 -17.16 6.01
N PRO A 113 -11.61 -16.71 5.76
CA PRO A 113 -12.71 -17.58 5.36
C PRO A 113 -12.40 -18.28 4.03
N GLY A 114 -12.61 -19.61 3.95
CA GLY A 114 -12.28 -20.41 2.77
C GLY A 114 -10.81 -20.80 2.66
N GLY A 115 -9.89 -19.99 3.14
CA GLY A 115 -8.45 -20.24 3.02
C GLY A 115 -8.03 -20.47 1.56
N VAL A 116 -7.03 -21.32 1.34
CA VAL A 116 -6.57 -21.70 -0.02
C VAL A 116 -7.42 -22.83 -0.64
N ALA A 117 -8.29 -23.47 0.15
CA ALA A 117 -9.10 -24.58 -0.30
C ALA A 117 -10.39 -24.13 -1.02
N ASP A 118 -10.93 -22.97 -0.67
CA ASP A 118 -12.10 -22.39 -1.30
C ASP A 118 -11.83 -20.93 -1.69
N LEU A 119 -11.26 -20.76 -2.87
CA LEU A 119 -10.87 -19.44 -3.40
C LEU A 119 -12.09 -18.53 -3.64
N SER A 120 -13.24 -19.07 -4.02
CA SER A 120 -14.44 -18.27 -4.23
C SER A 120 -14.92 -17.63 -2.93
N ARG A 121 -14.99 -18.42 -1.86
CA ARG A 121 -15.37 -17.92 -0.54
C ARG A 121 -14.34 -16.93 0.01
N SER A 122 -13.06 -17.19 -0.21
CA SER A 122 -11.98 -16.27 0.16
C SER A 122 -12.10 -14.93 -0.57
N THR A 123 -12.30 -14.95 -1.88
CA THR A 123 -12.47 -13.74 -2.71
C THR A 123 -13.66 -12.91 -2.23
N GLN A 124 -14.81 -13.53 -1.99
CA GLN A 124 -16.00 -12.85 -1.46
C GLN A 124 -15.73 -12.19 -0.09
N ALA A 125 -15.07 -12.92 0.81
CA ALA A 125 -14.71 -12.39 2.12
C ALA A 125 -13.75 -11.20 2.03
N LEU A 126 -12.75 -11.28 1.17
CA LEU A 126 -11.77 -10.20 0.94
C LEU A 126 -12.44 -8.96 0.33
N LEU A 127 -13.35 -9.14 -0.63
CA LEU A 127 -14.15 -8.04 -1.19
C LEU A 127 -15.05 -7.38 -0.14
N ALA A 128 -15.67 -8.17 0.75
CA ALA A 128 -16.46 -7.65 1.86
C ALA A 128 -15.61 -6.80 2.82
N VAL A 129 -14.36 -7.22 3.10
CA VAL A 129 -13.41 -6.44 3.90
C VAL A 129 -13.07 -5.11 3.21
N ILE A 130 -12.80 -5.12 1.90
CA ILE A 130 -12.59 -3.89 1.13
C ILE A 130 -13.79 -2.95 1.28
N GLY A 131 -15.01 -3.45 1.15
CA GLY A 131 -16.24 -2.68 1.33
C GLY A 131 -16.35 -2.02 2.71
N GLN A 132 -16.02 -2.76 3.78
CA GLN A 132 -16.00 -2.21 5.14
C GLN A 132 -14.96 -1.09 5.29
N VAL A 133 -13.76 -1.29 4.74
CA VAL A 133 -12.69 -0.28 4.78
C VAL A 133 -13.04 0.95 3.94
N VAL A 134 -13.67 0.77 2.79
CA VAL A 134 -14.17 1.86 1.93
C VAL A 134 -15.24 2.68 2.68
N ALA A 135 -16.21 2.03 3.29
CA ALA A 135 -17.25 2.71 4.07
C ALA A 135 -16.63 3.53 5.23
N PHE A 136 -15.69 2.94 5.95
CA PHE A 136 -14.94 3.64 6.99
C PHE A 136 -14.15 4.82 6.44
N ALA A 137 -13.42 4.63 5.33
CA ALA A 137 -12.58 5.66 4.73
C ALA A 137 -13.39 6.88 4.27
N ARG A 138 -14.57 6.66 3.70
CA ARG A 138 -15.50 7.73 3.32
C ARG A 138 -16.05 8.52 4.51
N ALA A 139 -16.22 7.88 5.66
CA ALA A 139 -16.72 8.50 6.88
C ALA A 139 -15.63 9.25 7.68
N LEU A 140 -14.37 9.23 7.23
CA LEU A 140 -13.28 9.89 7.95
C LEU A 140 -13.46 11.41 7.99
N PRO A 141 -13.25 12.04 9.16
CA PRO A 141 -13.24 13.51 9.24
C PRO A 141 -12.20 14.11 8.27
N GLY A 142 -12.61 15.08 7.46
CA GLY A 142 -11.78 15.73 6.47
C GLY A 142 -11.62 14.93 5.16
N ALA A 143 -12.33 13.82 4.98
CA ALA A 143 -12.46 13.16 3.68
C ALA A 143 -13.40 13.96 2.77
N ASP A 144 -13.07 14.08 1.49
CA ASP A 144 -14.00 14.54 0.45
C ASP A 144 -14.66 13.34 -0.25
N SER A 145 -15.47 13.61 -1.27
CA SER A 145 -16.20 12.56 -2.00
C SER A 145 -15.33 11.70 -2.90
N ARG A 146 -14.08 12.09 -3.16
CA ARG A 146 -13.17 11.38 -4.06
C ARG A 146 -12.50 10.22 -3.34
N LEU A 147 -12.77 9.01 -3.81
CA LEU A 147 -12.17 7.77 -3.30
C LEU A 147 -11.39 7.09 -4.41
N ALA A 148 -10.17 6.68 -4.10
CA ALA A 148 -9.39 5.78 -4.94
C ALA A 148 -9.03 4.50 -4.20
N LEU A 149 -8.78 3.44 -4.95
CA LEU A 149 -8.31 2.14 -4.45
C LEU A 149 -6.94 1.84 -5.03
N VAL A 150 -6.06 1.26 -4.22
CA VAL A 150 -4.78 0.71 -4.67
C VAL A 150 -4.65 -0.70 -4.15
N GLY A 151 -4.34 -1.65 -5.02
CA GLY A 151 -4.11 -3.04 -4.67
C GLY A 151 -2.79 -3.55 -5.20
N HIS A 152 -2.14 -4.43 -4.42
CA HIS A 152 -0.90 -5.09 -4.82
C HIS A 152 -1.12 -6.60 -4.94
N SER A 153 -0.65 -7.21 -6.02
CA SER A 153 -0.69 -8.66 -6.25
C SER A 153 -2.13 -9.21 -6.07
N MET A 154 -2.39 -10.13 -5.15
CA MET A 154 -3.73 -10.63 -4.85
C MET A 154 -4.78 -9.51 -4.74
N ALA A 155 -4.45 -8.41 -4.11
CA ALA A 155 -5.39 -7.31 -3.95
C ALA A 155 -5.55 -6.44 -5.20
N SER A 156 -4.71 -6.56 -6.20
CA SER A 156 -4.84 -5.82 -7.46
C SER A 156 -6.12 -6.21 -8.21
N ASP A 157 -6.39 -7.50 -8.36
CA ASP A 157 -7.63 -8.01 -8.94
C ASP A 157 -8.85 -7.66 -8.07
N LEU A 158 -8.71 -7.73 -6.73
CA LEU A 158 -9.80 -7.42 -5.80
C LEU A 158 -10.23 -5.95 -5.87
N VAL A 159 -9.29 -5.00 -5.95
CA VAL A 159 -9.66 -3.58 -6.06
C VAL A 159 -10.26 -3.24 -7.41
N VAL A 160 -9.82 -3.91 -8.49
CA VAL A 160 -10.45 -3.79 -9.81
C VAL A 160 -11.88 -4.34 -9.77
N ALA A 161 -12.07 -5.56 -9.26
CA ALA A 161 -13.38 -6.17 -9.13
C ALA A 161 -14.33 -5.33 -8.26
N TYR A 162 -13.85 -4.77 -7.14
CA TYR A 162 -14.65 -3.89 -6.30
C TYR A 162 -15.05 -2.61 -7.04
N ALA A 163 -14.10 -1.96 -7.72
CA ALA A 163 -14.35 -0.71 -8.45
C ALA A 163 -15.35 -0.89 -9.61
N MET A 164 -15.43 -2.09 -10.20
CA MET A 164 -16.46 -2.42 -11.21
C MET A 164 -17.87 -2.43 -10.62
N THR A 165 -18.01 -2.72 -9.32
CA THR A 165 -19.32 -2.73 -8.63
C THR A 165 -19.68 -1.41 -7.98
N ASP A 166 -18.71 -0.49 -7.81
CA ASP A 166 -18.90 0.81 -7.17
C ASP A 166 -18.43 1.95 -8.10
N PRO A 167 -19.32 2.50 -8.94
CA PRO A 167 -18.96 3.55 -9.90
C PRO A 167 -18.56 4.87 -9.25
N SER A 168 -18.69 5.01 -7.94
CA SER A 168 -18.22 6.18 -7.18
C SER A 168 -16.74 6.11 -6.82
N VAL A 169 -16.04 5.00 -7.13
CA VAL A 169 -14.58 4.92 -7.08
C VAL A 169 -14.00 5.76 -8.21
N ALA A 170 -13.29 6.82 -7.87
CA ALA A 170 -12.79 7.81 -8.83
C ALA A 170 -11.56 7.33 -9.60
N ALA A 171 -10.73 6.47 -9.00
CA ALA A 171 -9.53 5.90 -9.63
C ALA A 171 -9.13 4.58 -8.98
N THR A 172 -8.49 3.71 -9.75
CA THR A 172 -8.01 2.41 -9.28
C THR A 172 -6.55 2.21 -9.72
N GLY A 173 -5.67 1.88 -8.78
CA GLY A 173 -4.28 1.50 -9.04
C GLY A 173 -4.08 0.01 -8.78
N ALA A 174 -3.63 -0.73 -9.76
CA ALA A 174 -3.35 -2.15 -9.69
C ALA A 174 -1.86 -2.40 -9.90
N LEU A 175 -1.17 -2.89 -8.86
CA LEU A 175 0.25 -3.22 -8.91
C LEU A 175 0.40 -4.74 -9.00
N SER A 176 1.12 -5.21 -10.01
CA SER A 176 1.30 -6.64 -10.30
C SER A 176 -0.06 -7.34 -10.53
N LEU A 177 -0.82 -6.84 -11.51
CA LEU A 177 -2.18 -7.30 -11.81
C LEU A 177 -2.17 -8.67 -12.51
N PHE A 178 -2.90 -9.65 -11.95
CA PHE A 178 -3.10 -10.94 -12.62
C PHE A 178 -4.07 -10.85 -13.80
N GLY A 179 -5.03 -9.93 -13.73
CA GLY A 179 -5.94 -9.60 -14.80
C GLY A 179 -6.97 -10.69 -15.12
N ARG A 180 -7.37 -11.48 -14.15
CA ARG A 180 -8.39 -12.51 -14.34
C ARG A 180 -9.75 -11.92 -14.66
N ASP A 181 -10.04 -10.78 -14.03
CA ASP A 181 -11.35 -10.12 -14.08
C ASP A 181 -11.33 -8.80 -14.85
N VAL A 182 -10.22 -8.49 -15.54
CA VAL A 182 -10.12 -7.29 -16.35
C VAL A 182 -10.77 -7.54 -17.72
N THR A 183 -11.86 -6.84 -17.96
CA THR A 183 -12.66 -6.91 -19.19
C THR A 183 -12.76 -5.55 -19.86
N ALA A 184 -13.48 -5.46 -20.97
CA ALA A 184 -13.81 -4.19 -21.63
C ALA A 184 -14.57 -3.22 -20.69
N ASP A 185 -15.25 -3.76 -19.69
CA ASP A 185 -16.00 -2.99 -18.68
C ASP A 185 -15.17 -2.63 -17.45
N SER A 186 -13.85 -2.78 -17.52
CA SER A 186 -12.93 -2.43 -16.42
C SER A 186 -13.13 -0.99 -15.95
N PRO A 187 -12.84 -0.69 -14.67
CA PRO A 187 -13.14 0.62 -14.11
C PRO A 187 -12.43 1.73 -14.89
N LYS A 188 -13.09 2.86 -15.04
CA LYS A 188 -12.47 4.06 -15.60
C LYS A 188 -11.33 4.52 -14.69
N ASN A 189 -10.33 5.18 -15.27
CA ASN A 189 -9.15 5.65 -14.55
C ASN A 189 -8.38 4.51 -13.82
N LEU A 190 -8.24 3.37 -14.50
CA LEU A 190 -7.41 2.27 -14.05
C LEU A 190 -5.95 2.51 -14.45
N LEU A 191 -5.06 2.54 -13.45
CA LEU A 191 -3.61 2.52 -13.62
C LEU A 191 -3.10 1.14 -13.29
N VAL A 192 -2.39 0.50 -14.23
CA VAL A 192 -1.71 -0.78 -14.01
C VAL A 192 -0.21 -0.55 -13.99
N ILE A 193 0.46 -1.08 -12.99
CA ILE A 193 1.92 -1.04 -12.84
C ILE A 193 2.40 -2.47 -12.64
N ASP A 194 3.11 -3.01 -13.63
CA ASP A 194 3.71 -4.33 -13.59
C ASP A 194 5.23 -4.23 -13.65
N GLY A 195 5.93 -5.12 -12.94
CA GLY A 195 7.38 -5.20 -12.99
C GLY A 195 7.84 -5.81 -14.31
N ALA A 196 8.89 -5.24 -14.93
CA ALA A 196 9.43 -5.74 -16.20
C ALA A 196 9.92 -7.21 -16.14
N TRP A 197 10.15 -7.73 -14.95
CA TRP A 197 10.68 -9.08 -14.69
C TRP A 197 9.61 -10.02 -14.09
N GLU A 198 8.38 -9.56 -14.03
CA GLU A 198 7.27 -10.39 -13.57
C GLU A 198 6.93 -11.47 -14.63
N PRO A 199 6.36 -12.61 -14.22
CA PRO A 199 5.93 -13.64 -15.15
C PRO A 199 4.98 -13.08 -16.20
N SER A 200 5.08 -13.57 -17.45
CA SER A 200 4.29 -13.09 -18.60
C SER A 200 2.77 -13.14 -18.40
N MET A 201 2.28 -13.98 -17.49
CA MET A 201 0.86 -14.01 -17.13
C MET A 201 0.41 -12.73 -16.41
N LEU A 202 1.31 -12.08 -15.65
CA LEU A 202 1.03 -10.82 -14.96
C LEU A 202 1.16 -9.64 -15.92
N THR A 203 2.29 -9.56 -16.62
CA THR A 203 2.53 -8.49 -17.60
C THR A 203 1.52 -8.52 -18.75
N GLY A 204 0.98 -9.68 -19.09
CA GLY A 204 -0.05 -9.85 -20.11
C GLY A 204 -1.37 -9.13 -19.80
N ALA A 205 -1.70 -8.90 -18.52
CA ALA A 205 -2.88 -8.13 -18.14
C ALA A 205 -2.74 -6.66 -18.50
N GLY A 206 -1.61 -6.03 -18.16
CA GLY A 206 -1.32 -4.64 -18.50
C GLY A 206 -1.35 -4.40 -20.02
N TYR A 207 -0.74 -5.29 -20.79
CA TYR A 207 -0.77 -5.21 -22.28
C TYR A 207 -2.17 -5.35 -22.85
N ARG A 208 -3.03 -6.20 -22.29
CA ARG A 208 -4.43 -6.33 -22.73
C ARG A 208 -5.21 -5.03 -22.51
N ILE A 209 -5.05 -4.41 -21.32
CA ILE A 209 -5.72 -3.14 -21.00
C ILE A 209 -5.29 -2.03 -21.95
N VAL A 210 -3.99 -1.88 -22.19
CA VAL A 210 -3.46 -0.90 -23.15
C VAL A 210 -3.95 -1.18 -24.57
N GLY A 211 -3.99 -2.46 -24.99
CA GLY A 211 -4.51 -2.88 -26.27
C GLY A 211 -6.01 -2.54 -26.44
N MET A 212 -6.82 -2.73 -25.41
CA MET A 212 -8.23 -2.38 -25.40
C MET A 212 -8.45 -0.87 -25.50
N ALA A 213 -7.68 -0.08 -24.74
CA ALA A 213 -7.72 1.38 -24.81
C ALA A 213 -7.33 1.89 -26.21
N ALA A 214 -6.28 1.33 -26.82
CA ALA A 214 -5.80 1.70 -28.15
C ALA A 214 -6.76 1.29 -29.26
N SER A 215 -7.56 0.22 -29.08
CA SER A 215 -8.57 -0.23 -30.03
C SER A 215 -9.88 0.58 -30.01
N GLY A 216 -9.99 1.56 -29.12
CA GLY A 216 -11.20 2.36 -28.95
C GLY A 216 -12.35 1.60 -28.25
N ALA A 217 -12.09 0.39 -27.74
CA ALA A 217 -12.98 -0.24 -26.76
C ALA A 217 -13.01 0.69 -25.55
N ALA A 218 -14.17 1.32 -25.31
CA ALA A 218 -14.31 2.34 -24.28
C ALA A 218 -13.84 1.81 -22.92
N LEU A 219 -12.81 2.45 -22.39
CA LEU A 219 -12.44 2.38 -20.98
C LEU A 219 -13.48 3.15 -20.18
#